data_d0cac5b2178feea65deebd59b6a24f7d
#
_entry.id   d0cac5b2178feea65deebd59b6a24f7d
#
_cell.length_a   1.000
_cell.length_b   1.000
_cell.length_c   1.000
_cell.angle_alpha   90.00
_cell.angle_beta   90.00
_cell.angle_gamma   90.00
#
_symmetry.space_group_name_H-M   'P 1'
#
loop_
_entity.id
_entity.type
_entity.pdbx_description
1 polymer ?
#
loop_
_entity_poly.entity_id
_entity_poly.type
_entity_poly.pdbx_seq_one_letter_code
_entity_poly.pdbx_strand_id
1 'polypeptide(L)'
;KGLSIADVERGARHGVQRQIDDYVHEDALYPSHEATDFYHHYKEDIALFAEMGFKCFRMSIAWTRIFPNGDEEEPNEEGLKFYDDVFDELHKYGIEPVVTLSHYETPLYLVQKYGSWRNRKLVDFFVRYATTCFKRYKGKVKYWMTFNEINATMRIPRPYHQAGLIFKEGEDANQTVVQASHYMFVASAKAVIEGHKIDPENKIGCMLLFPETYAATCSPDDQVAAREKMLSLYYYGDAHVRGYYSNTCTSMWKRLNAKAPEMEPGDEELMLAGKVDYIGFSYYFSSIEGGNAEQIEGNVISGGRNPYLKITDWGWQIDPVGLRNTLNKLYDRYQVPLFIVENG
;
A
#
# COMPACT_ATOMS: atom_id res chain seq x y z
N LYS A 1 0.51 -5.65 15.55
CA LYS A 1 1.64 -5.16 16.36
C LYS A 1 2.73 -4.65 15.42
N GLY A 2 3.25 -3.44 15.65
CA GLY A 2 4.34 -2.86 14.86
C GLY A 2 5.71 -3.49 15.17
N LEU A 3 6.73 -3.07 14.43
CA LEU A 3 8.11 -3.47 14.71
C LEU A 3 8.63 -2.74 15.96
N SER A 4 9.40 -3.42 16.79
CA SER A 4 10.12 -2.78 17.88
C SER A 4 11.29 -1.93 17.37
N ILE A 5 11.77 -0.97 18.16
CA ILE A 5 12.99 -0.20 17.82
C ILE A 5 14.17 -1.15 17.59
N ALA A 6 14.33 -2.16 18.43
CA ALA A 6 15.37 -3.17 18.25
C ALA A 6 15.20 -3.98 16.95
N ASP A 7 13.96 -4.21 16.48
CA ASP A 7 13.70 -4.87 15.20
C ASP A 7 14.02 -3.94 14.02
N VAL A 8 13.75 -2.65 14.12
CA VAL A 8 14.14 -1.67 13.10
C VAL A 8 15.66 -1.60 12.98
N GLU A 9 16.38 -1.54 14.08
CA GLU A 9 17.85 -1.49 14.11
C GLU A 9 18.48 -2.80 13.59
N ARG A 10 17.91 -3.96 13.95
CA ARG A 10 18.36 -5.28 13.50
C ARG A 10 17.83 -5.66 12.11
N GLY A 11 16.58 -5.28 11.82
CA GLY A 11 15.81 -5.83 10.72
C GLY A 11 16.16 -5.29 9.35
N ALA A 12 16.85 -4.17 9.26
CA ALA A 12 17.35 -3.69 7.98
C ALA A 12 18.36 -4.65 7.33
N ARG A 13 18.96 -5.55 8.11
CA ARG A 13 20.10 -6.38 7.72
C ARG A 13 19.86 -7.89 7.77
N HIS A 14 18.73 -8.36 8.27
CA HIS A 14 18.47 -9.80 8.49
C HIS A 14 17.15 -10.25 7.87
N GLY A 15 17.13 -11.45 7.30
CA GLY A 15 15.99 -11.96 6.54
C GLY A 15 14.67 -12.06 7.32
N VAL A 16 13.58 -12.13 6.57
CA VAL A 16 12.18 -12.12 7.02
C VAL A 16 11.89 -13.12 8.13
N GLN A 17 12.46 -14.33 8.07
CA GLN A 17 12.20 -15.38 9.05
C GLN A 17 12.58 -14.97 10.46
N ARG A 18 13.74 -14.33 10.64
CA ARG A 18 14.20 -13.90 11.95
C ARG A 18 13.34 -12.80 12.58
N GLN A 19 12.72 -11.96 11.75
CA GLN A 19 11.83 -10.89 12.23
C GLN A 19 10.52 -11.45 12.78
N ILE A 20 10.16 -12.67 12.42
CA ILE A 20 8.89 -13.29 12.79
C ILE A 20 9.08 -14.21 13.99
N ASP A 21 10.15 -14.98 14.02
CA ASP A 21 10.51 -15.77 15.20
C ASP A 21 10.70 -14.87 16.43
N ASP A 22 11.16 -13.62 16.16
CA ASP A 22 11.33 -12.56 17.16
C ASP A 22 10.11 -11.60 17.26
N TYR A 23 8.95 -11.94 16.73
CA TYR A 23 7.86 -10.98 16.49
C TYR A 23 7.14 -10.47 17.76
N VAL A 24 7.22 -11.17 18.87
CA VAL A 24 6.61 -10.74 20.13
C VAL A 24 7.63 -10.87 21.26
N HIS A 25 8.29 -9.76 21.55
CA HIS A 25 9.15 -9.64 22.73
C HIS A 25 8.40 -8.86 23.81
N GLU A 26 8.11 -9.48 24.94
CA GLU A 26 7.43 -8.80 26.06
C GLU A 26 8.24 -7.62 26.59
N ASP A 27 9.56 -7.71 26.50
CA ASP A 27 10.51 -6.70 26.97
C ASP A 27 10.89 -5.64 25.92
N ALA A 28 10.35 -5.72 24.70
CA ALA A 28 10.69 -4.80 23.62
C ALA A 28 9.75 -3.59 23.58
N LEU A 29 10.31 -2.41 23.29
CA LEU A 29 9.54 -1.20 23.05
C LEU A 29 8.97 -1.21 21.63
N TYR A 30 7.66 -1.14 21.50
CA TYR A 30 6.93 -1.04 20.25
C TYR A 30 6.30 0.35 20.12
N PRO A 31 6.91 1.29 19.37
CA PRO A 31 6.38 2.64 19.25
C PRO A 31 4.93 2.70 18.76
N SER A 32 4.53 1.75 17.91
CA SER A 32 3.17 1.67 17.36
C SER A 32 2.10 1.26 18.37
N HIS A 33 2.46 0.79 19.58
CA HIS A 33 1.46 0.46 20.62
C HIS A 33 0.83 1.72 21.20
N GLU A 34 1.52 2.82 21.22
CA GLU A 34 1.06 4.12 21.68
C GLU A 34 1.01 5.13 20.53
N ALA A 35 2.11 5.24 19.77
CA ALA A 35 2.30 6.18 18.67
C ALA A 35 1.96 7.62 19.08
N THR A 36 1.07 8.31 18.37
CA THR A 36 0.54 9.63 18.72
C THR A 36 -0.69 9.56 19.62
N ASP A 37 -1.10 8.36 20.00
CA ASP A 37 -2.30 8.10 20.80
C ASP A 37 -3.57 8.78 20.22
N PHE A 38 -3.68 8.81 18.90
CA PHE A 38 -4.84 9.43 18.22
C PHE A 38 -6.18 8.86 18.69
N TYR A 39 -6.21 7.61 19.15
CA TYR A 39 -7.42 6.98 19.69
C TYR A 39 -8.02 7.77 20.85
N HIS A 40 -7.21 8.29 21.75
CA HIS A 40 -7.69 9.06 22.90
C HIS A 40 -7.76 10.58 22.61
N HIS A 41 -6.93 11.08 21.67
CA HIS A 41 -6.75 12.51 21.41
C HIS A 41 -7.39 13.03 20.12
N TYR A 42 -8.11 12.19 19.34
CA TYR A 42 -8.62 12.55 18.02
C TYR A 42 -9.43 13.85 17.96
N LYS A 43 -10.18 14.18 19.03
CA LYS A 43 -10.97 15.42 19.05
C LYS A 43 -10.09 16.66 19.11
N GLU A 44 -9.05 16.62 19.93
CA GLU A 44 -8.08 17.69 20.08
C GLU A 44 -7.25 17.83 18.79
N ASP A 45 -6.77 16.72 18.26
CA ASP A 45 -6.01 16.67 17.02
C ASP A 45 -6.81 17.21 15.83
N ILE A 46 -8.06 16.80 15.68
CA ILE A 46 -8.94 17.28 14.60
C ILE A 46 -9.22 18.78 14.73
N ALA A 47 -9.39 19.31 15.95
CA ALA A 47 -9.52 20.74 16.17
C ALA A 47 -8.26 21.51 15.72
N LEU A 48 -7.07 20.98 16.00
CA LEU A 48 -5.79 21.53 15.52
C LEU A 48 -5.68 21.47 13.99
N PHE A 49 -6.11 20.37 13.36
CA PHE A 49 -6.15 20.27 11.88
C PHE A 49 -7.06 21.35 11.28
N ALA A 50 -8.19 21.62 11.92
CA ALA A 50 -9.10 22.66 11.49
C ALA A 50 -8.48 24.06 11.64
N GLU A 51 -7.76 24.34 12.75
CA GLU A 51 -7.00 25.58 12.95
C GLU A 51 -5.92 25.75 11.88
N MET A 52 -5.21 24.67 11.51
CA MET A 52 -4.24 24.66 10.42
C MET A 52 -4.87 24.85 9.03
N GLY A 53 -6.20 24.77 8.91
CA GLY A 53 -6.94 24.97 7.66
C GLY A 53 -7.06 23.74 6.78
N PHE A 54 -6.91 22.54 7.31
CA PHE A 54 -7.10 21.29 6.56
C PHE A 54 -8.47 21.21 5.93
N LYS A 55 -8.52 20.70 4.69
CA LYS A 55 -9.76 20.46 3.94
C LYS A 55 -10.05 18.97 3.80
N CYS A 56 -9.04 18.13 3.95
CA CYS A 56 -9.17 16.69 4.01
C CYS A 56 -8.16 16.12 5.01
N PHE A 57 -8.50 14.97 5.56
CA PHE A 57 -7.62 14.21 6.44
C PHE A 57 -7.55 12.76 5.98
N ARG A 58 -6.34 12.31 5.64
CA ARG A 58 -6.13 10.92 5.26
C ARG A 58 -5.78 10.09 6.49
N MET A 59 -6.49 8.97 6.63
CA MET A 59 -6.26 8.01 7.71
C MET A 59 -6.54 6.59 7.23
N SER A 60 -6.22 5.60 8.04
CA SER A 60 -6.61 4.20 7.82
C SER A 60 -7.60 3.73 8.89
N ILE A 61 -8.43 2.75 8.52
CA ILE A 61 -9.19 1.95 9.48
C ILE A 61 -8.36 0.71 9.77
N ALA A 62 -8.04 0.44 11.05
CA ALA A 62 -7.35 -0.79 11.41
C ALA A 62 -8.30 -1.99 11.25
N TRP A 63 -7.95 -2.92 10.33
CA TRP A 63 -8.75 -4.12 10.09
C TRP A 63 -9.04 -4.89 11.39
N THR A 64 -8.03 -5.04 12.23
CA THR A 64 -8.13 -5.73 13.54
C THR A 64 -9.01 -5.02 14.56
N ARG A 65 -9.33 -3.74 14.36
CA ARG A 65 -10.28 -3.03 15.22
C ARG A 65 -11.72 -3.40 14.88
N ILE A 66 -11.98 -3.72 13.61
CA ILE A 66 -13.30 -4.12 13.12
C ILE A 66 -13.48 -5.64 13.17
N PHE A 67 -12.48 -6.41 12.78
CA PHE A 67 -12.43 -7.88 12.85
C PHE A 67 -11.10 -8.29 13.49
N PRO A 68 -11.05 -8.52 14.81
CA PRO A 68 -9.81 -8.73 15.56
C PRO A 68 -8.91 -9.85 15.04
N ASN A 69 -9.47 -10.96 14.58
CA ASN A 69 -8.74 -12.05 13.93
C ASN A 69 -8.76 -11.93 12.40
N GLY A 70 -9.72 -11.19 11.84
CA GLY A 70 -9.89 -10.98 10.40
C GLY A 70 -10.84 -11.97 9.72
N ASP A 71 -11.18 -13.10 10.34
CA ASP A 71 -12.07 -14.14 9.79
C ASP A 71 -13.42 -14.27 10.51
N GLU A 72 -13.72 -13.39 11.47
CA GLU A 72 -15.01 -13.37 12.15
C GLU A 72 -16.16 -13.10 11.16
N GLU A 73 -17.35 -13.60 11.49
CA GLU A 73 -18.56 -13.32 10.73
C GLU A 73 -19.17 -11.97 11.09
N GLU A 74 -19.11 -11.59 12.36
CA GLU A 74 -19.66 -10.34 12.88
C GLU A 74 -18.55 -9.35 13.25
N PRO A 75 -18.73 -8.05 12.95
CA PRO A 75 -17.76 -7.02 13.28
C PRO A 75 -17.82 -6.63 14.76
N ASN A 76 -16.73 -6.06 15.25
CA ASN A 76 -16.66 -5.42 16.56
C ASN A 76 -17.34 -4.04 16.51
N GLU A 77 -18.48 -3.92 17.17
CA GLU A 77 -19.29 -2.69 17.20
C GLU A 77 -18.55 -1.52 17.87
N GLU A 78 -17.74 -1.79 18.90
CA GLU A 78 -16.95 -0.74 19.56
C GLU A 78 -15.93 -0.13 18.59
N GLY A 79 -15.28 -0.98 17.81
CA GLY A 79 -14.37 -0.54 16.76
C GLY A 79 -15.05 0.28 15.66
N LEU A 80 -16.24 -0.14 15.23
CA LEU A 80 -17.04 0.62 14.26
C LEU A 80 -17.44 1.99 14.82
N LYS A 81 -17.91 2.01 16.07
CA LYS A 81 -18.34 3.26 16.72
C LYS A 81 -17.20 4.26 16.84
N PHE A 82 -15.98 3.83 17.16
CA PHE A 82 -14.84 4.73 17.24
C PHE A 82 -14.64 5.53 15.94
N TYR A 83 -14.69 4.87 14.78
CA TYR A 83 -14.56 5.58 13.50
C TYR A 83 -15.77 6.41 13.14
N ASP A 84 -16.99 6.04 13.57
CA ASP A 84 -18.14 6.94 13.46
C ASP A 84 -17.87 8.28 14.17
N ASP A 85 -17.36 8.20 15.41
CA ASP A 85 -17.09 9.39 16.23
C ASP A 85 -15.96 10.25 15.59
N VAL A 86 -14.94 9.62 15.00
CA VAL A 86 -13.86 10.32 14.27
C VAL A 86 -14.39 11.03 13.03
N PHE A 87 -15.21 10.36 12.22
CA PHE A 87 -15.75 10.97 10.99
C PHE A 87 -16.75 12.10 11.31
N ASP A 88 -17.57 11.93 12.33
CA ASP A 88 -18.48 12.96 12.79
C ASP A 88 -17.71 14.20 13.28
N GLU A 89 -16.59 14.01 14.00
CA GLU A 89 -15.74 15.12 14.43
C GLU A 89 -15.06 15.82 13.23
N LEU A 90 -14.57 15.08 12.23
CA LEU A 90 -14.01 15.67 11.00
C LEU A 90 -15.06 16.53 10.26
N HIS A 91 -16.28 16.01 10.09
CA HIS A 91 -17.36 16.73 9.42
C HIS A 91 -17.80 17.98 10.16
N LYS A 92 -17.75 17.99 11.47
CA LYS A 92 -18.03 19.18 12.30
C LYS A 92 -17.17 20.38 11.91
N TYR A 93 -15.94 20.14 11.46
CA TYR A 93 -15.00 21.15 10.99
C TYR A 93 -14.93 21.28 9.46
N GLY A 94 -15.77 20.56 8.72
CA GLY A 94 -15.77 20.57 7.26
C GLY A 94 -14.49 19.95 6.65
N ILE A 95 -13.90 18.97 7.34
CA ILE A 95 -12.73 18.21 6.90
C ILE A 95 -13.21 16.90 6.28
N GLU A 96 -12.89 16.66 5.01
CA GLU A 96 -13.28 15.44 4.29
C GLU A 96 -12.37 14.27 4.69
N PRO A 97 -12.91 13.14 5.16
CA PRO A 97 -12.11 11.95 5.42
C PRO A 97 -11.70 11.24 4.11
N VAL A 98 -10.42 10.85 4.04
CA VAL A 98 -9.86 10.03 2.95
C VAL A 98 -9.33 8.74 3.59
N VAL A 99 -9.98 7.62 3.34
CA VAL A 99 -9.78 6.40 4.14
C VAL A 99 -9.06 5.31 3.36
N THR A 100 -7.97 4.79 3.93
CA THR A 100 -7.31 3.58 3.47
C THR A 100 -7.82 2.39 4.27
N LEU A 101 -8.33 1.35 3.58
CA LEU A 101 -8.87 0.14 4.22
C LEU A 101 -7.78 -0.73 4.83
N SER A 102 -6.64 -0.90 4.15
CA SER A 102 -5.51 -1.68 4.68
C SER A 102 -4.20 -0.90 4.51
N HIS A 103 -3.58 -0.55 5.66
CA HIS A 103 -2.32 0.16 5.70
C HIS A 103 -1.26 -0.68 6.42
N TYR A 104 -0.69 -1.68 5.72
CA TYR A 104 0.32 -2.63 6.21
C TYR A 104 -0.15 -3.58 7.34
N GLU A 105 -1.45 -3.71 7.54
CA GLU A 105 -2.03 -4.33 8.72
C GLU A 105 -2.85 -5.58 8.37
N THR A 106 -2.21 -6.62 7.83
CA THR A 106 -2.88 -7.91 7.75
C THR A 106 -3.01 -8.48 9.17
N PRO A 107 -4.22 -8.87 9.64
CA PRO A 107 -4.40 -9.46 10.96
C PRO A 107 -3.45 -10.64 11.19
N LEU A 108 -2.71 -10.63 12.30
CA LEU A 108 -1.70 -11.66 12.61
C LEU A 108 -2.30 -13.08 12.60
N TYR A 109 -3.53 -13.22 13.06
CA TYR A 109 -4.21 -14.51 13.03
C TYR A 109 -4.39 -15.05 11.60
N LEU A 110 -4.69 -14.18 10.61
CA LEU A 110 -4.77 -14.60 9.21
C LEU A 110 -3.41 -15.04 8.66
N VAL A 111 -2.33 -14.39 9.13
CA VAL A 111 -0.96 -14.79 8.77
C VAL A 111 -0.66 -16.18 9.32
N GLN A 112 -0.95 -16.42 10.60
CA GLN A 112 -0.66 -17.66 11.29
C GLN A 112 -1.53 -18.82 10.79
N LYS A 113 -2.84 -18.61 10.63
CA LYS A 113 -3.81 -19.66 10.30
C LYS A 113 -3.85 -19.98 8.80
N TYR A 114 -3.80 -18.95 7.95
CA TYR A 114 -4.01 -19.08 6.51
C TYR A 114 -2.74 -18.85 5.68
N GLY A 115 -1.65 -18.41 6.30
CA GLY A 115 -0.42 -18.04 5.59
C GLY A 115 -0.54 -16.70 4.86
N SER A 116 -1.45 -15.84 5.29
CA SER A 116 -1.73 -14.53 4.70
C SER A 116 -2.17 -14.60 3.22
N TRP A 117 -1.82 -13.60 2.41
CA TRP A 117 -2.27 -13.42 1.02
C TRP A 117 -1.82 -14.51 0.03
N ARG A 118 -1.09 -15.55 0.46
CA ARG A 118 -0.94 -16.77 -0.36
C ARG A 118 -2.23 -17.62 -0.40
N ASN A 119 -3.19 -17.34 0.47
CA ASN A 119 -4.46 -18.06 0.56
C ASN A 119 -5.62 -17.20 0.04
N ARG A 120 -6.34 -17.72 -0.96
CA ARG A 120 -7.44 -17.01 -1.60
C ARG A 120 -8.58 -16.64 -0.65
N LYS A 121 -8.76 -17.34 0.48
CA LYS A 121 -9.76 -16.98 1.49
C LYS A 121 -9.64 -15.55 2.01
N LEU A 122 -8.43 -14.97 1.97
CA LEU A 122 -8.24 -13.59 2.37
C LEU A 122 -9.02 -12.61 1.47
N VAL A 123 -9.29 -12.97 0.23
CA VAL A 123 -10.14 -12.18 -0.65
C VAL A 123 -11.53 -11.97 -0.01
N ASP A 124 -12.15 -13.04 0.46
CA ASP A 124 -13.50 -12.96 1.03
C ASP A 124 -13.50 -12.27 2.40
N PHE A 125 -12.47 -12.50 3.21
CA PHE A 125 -12.31 -11.80 4.50
C PHE A 125 -12.12 -10.29 4.31
N PHE A 126 -11.27 -9.88 3.37
CA PHE A 126 -11.07 -8.47 3.06
C PHE A 126 -12.32 -7.81 2.49
N VAL A 127 -13.02 -8.47 1.59
CA VAL A 127 -14.28 -7.96 1.01
C VAL A 127 -15.35 -7.80 2.07
N ARG A 128 -15.48 -8.74 3.01
CA ARG A 128 -16.37 -8.61 4.17
C ARG A 128 -16.04 -7.37 4.99
N TYR A 129 -14.77 -7.19 5.33
CA TYR A 129 -14.29 -6.03 6.06
C TYR A 129 -14.58 -4.73 5.31
N ALA A 130 -14.21 -4.63 4.04
CA ALA A 130 -14.45 -3.46 3.20
C ALA A 130 -15.94 -3.13 3.09
N THR A 131 -16.77 -4.14 2.82
CA THR A 131 -18.24 -4.00 2.70
C THR A 131 -18.86 -3.52 4.01
N THR A 132 -18.39 -4.01 5.14
CA THR A 132 -18.82 -3.55 6.47
C THR A 132 -18.51 -2.06 6.65
N CYS A 133 -17.29 -1.62 6.31
CA CYS A 133 -16.90 -0.22 6.37
C CYS A 133 -17.74 0.65 5.41
N PHE A 134 -17.93 0.23 4.17
CA PHE A 134 -18.73 0.99 3.19
C PHE A 134 -20.19 1.16 3.64
N LYS A 135 -20.79 0.11 4.21
CA LYS A 135 -22.16 0.18 4.74
C LYS A 135 -22.26 1.08 5.95
N ARG A 136 -21.34 0.93 6.92
CA ARG A 136 -21.36 1.67 8.17
C ARG A 136 -21.16 3.15 7.95
N TYR A 137 -20.19 3.52 7.10
CA TYR A 137 -19.79 4.90 6.91
C TYR A 137 -20.37 5.56 5.65
N LYS A 138 -21.42 4.96 5.08
CA LYS A 138 -22.16 5.55 3.96
C LYS A 138 -22.61 6.96 4.30
N GLY A 139 -22.29 7.91 3.40
CA GLY A 139 -22.58 9.34 3.60
C GLY A 139 -21.63 10.06 4.56
N LYS A 140 -20.70 9.33 5.23
CA LYS A 140 -19.64 9.93 6.06
C LYS A 140 -18.29 9.91 5.36
N VAL A 141 -18.00 8.88 4.55
CA VAL A 141 -16.75 8.75 3.81
C VAL A 141 -17.05 8.54 2.34
N LYS A 142 -16.46 9.37 1.49
CA LYS A 142 -16.60 9.32 0.04
C LYS A 142 -15.35 8.76 -0.63
N TYR A 143 -14.16 9.07 -0.11
CA TYR A 143 -12.88 8.74 -0.73
C TYR A 143 -12.21 7.59 0.00
N TRP A 144 -12.00 6.49 -0.74
CA TRP A 144 -11.46 5.25 -0.23
C TRP A 144 -10.24 4.80 -1.02
N MET A 145 -9.32 4.10 -0.37
CA MET A 145 -8.24 3.34 -1.01
C MET A 145 -8.22 1.93 -0.42
N THR A 146 -7.98 0.93 -1.27
CA THR A 146 -8.02 -0.48 -0.82
C THR A 146 -6.79 -0.86 -0.02
N PHE A 147 -5.60 -0.75 -0.61
CA PHE A 147 -4.32 -1.11 0.02
C PHE A 147 -3.34 0.04 -0.09
N ASN A 148 -2.68 0.38 1.01
CA ASN A 148 -1.59 1.35 0.99
C ASN A 148 -0.37 0.78 0.30
N GLU A 149 0.26 1.54 -0.60
CA GLU A 149 1.51 1.16 -1.28
C GLU A 149 1.57 -0.33 -1.68
N ILE A 150 0.49 -0.82 -2.31
CA ILE A 150 0.35 -2.25 -2.62
C ILE A 150 1.56 -2.83 -3.36
N ASN A 151 2.26 -2.01 -4.13
CA ASN A 151 3.46 -2.40 -4.86
C ASN A 151 4.69 -2.65 -3.96
N ALA A 152 4.62 -2.31 -2.67
CA ALA A 152 5.61 -2.75 -1.68
C ALA A 152 5.61 -4.28 -1.48
N THR A 153 4.54 -4.98 -1.88
CA THR A 153 4.49 -6.45 -1.90
C THR A 153 5.60 -7.06 -2.75
N MET A 154 6.04 -6.37 -3.84
CA MET A 154 7.18 -6.80 -4.68
C MET A 154 8.56 -6.56 -4.05
N ARG A 155 8.64 -5.96 -2.88
CA ARG A 155 9.92 -5.72 -2.19
C ARG A 155 10.40 -6.98 -1.47
N ILE A 156 10.90 -7.91 -2.22
CA ILE A 156 11.53 -9.12 -1.68
C ILE A 156 12.92 -8.74 -1.15
N PRO A 157 13.29 -9.13 0.06
CA PRO A 157 12.66 -10.14 0.93
C PRO A 157 11.69 -9.57 2.00
N ARG A 158 11.10 -8.39 1.83
CA ARG A 158 10.26 -7.74 2.84
C ARG A 158 8.77 -7.60 2.46
N PRO A 159 8.10 -8.60 1.85
CA PRO A 159 6.67 -8.48 1.50
C PRO A 159 5.75 -8.59 2.72
N TYR A 160 6.27 -8.93 3.90
CA TYR A 160 5.47 -9.05 5.12
C TYR A 160 4.88 -7.71 5.56
N HIS A 161 5.51 -6.58 5.28
CA HIS A 161 4.96 -5.26 5.60
C HIS A 161 3.62 -5.03 4.91
N GLN A 162 3.53 -5.38 3.63
CA GLN A 162 2.33 -5.13 2.83
C GLN A 162 1.34 -6.29 2.86
N ALA A 163 1.83 -7.51 2.70
CA ALA A 163 1.00 -8.68 2.47
C ALA A 163 1.05 -9.70 3.62
N GLY A 164 1.78 -9.45 4.69
CA GLY A 164 1.94 -10.40 5.79
C GLY A 164 2.55 -11.73 5.35
N LEU A 165 3.35 -11.75 4.27
CA LEU A 165 3.94 -12.96 3.73
C LEU A 165 5.21 -13.34 4.49
N ILE A 166 5.20 -14.55 5.04
CA ILE A 166 6.30 -15.18 5.72
C ILE A 166 6.76 -16.36 4.86
N PHE A 167 7.94 -16.27 4.25
CA PHE A 167 8.43 -17.35 3.41
C PHE A 167 8.89 -18.55 4.21
N LYS A 168 8.57 -19.74 3.70
CA LYS A 168 9.06 -21.01 4.22
C LYS A 168 10.39 -21.36 3.54
N GLU A 169 11.16 -22.22 4.20
CA GLU A 169 12.38 -22.75 3.60
C GLU A 169 12.06 -23.49 2.28
N GLY A 170 12.80 -23.16 1.21
CA GLY A 170 12.59 -23.72 -0.12
C GLY A 170 11.39 -23.16 -0.91
N GLU A 171 10.64 -22.22 -0.34
CA GLU A 171 9.52 -21.56 -1.04
C GLU A 171 10.06 -20.62 -2.13
N ASP A 172 9.46 -20.65 -3.33
CA ASP A 172 9.71 -19.67 -4.37
C ASP A 172 9.04 -18.33 -4.00
N ALA A 173 9.84 -17.44 -3.42
CA ALA A 173 9.37 -16.12 -2.96
C ALA A 173 8.79 -15.27 -4.10
N ASN A 174 9.37 -15.33 -5.29
CA ASN A 174 8.92 -14.57 -6.44
C ASN A 174 7.55 -15.05 -6.92
N GLN A 175 7.35 -16.37 -7.04
CA GLN A 175 6.07 -16.93 -7.41
C GLN A 175 5.00 -16.66 -6.34
N THR A 176 5.36 -16.79 -5.07
CA THR A 176 4.45 -16.49 -3.94
C THR A 176 3.97 -15.05 -3.97
N VAL A 177 4.87 -14.08 -4.23
CA VAL A 177 4.52 -12.65 -4.32
C VAL A 177 3.63 -12.37 -5.52
N VAL A 178 3.89 -12.99 -6.67
CA VAL A 178 3.04 -12.85 -7.87
C VAL A 178 1.63 -13.37 -7.58
N GLN A 179 1.49 -14.53 -6.92
CA GLN A 179 0.20 -15.10 -6.57
C GLN A 179 -0.54 -14.27 -5.52
N ALA A 180 0.15 -13.83 -4.47
CA ALA A 180 -0.43 -12.99 -3.44
C ALA A 180 -0.92 -11.64 -4.00
N SER A 181 -0.13 -11.03 -4.89
CA SER A 181 -0.54 -9.80 -5.60
C SER A 181 -1.84 -10.00 -6.39
N HIS A 182 -1.99 -11.16 -7.06
CA HIS A 182 -3.23 -11.49 -7.77
C HIS A 182 -4.42 -11.52 -6.82
N TYR A 183 -4.32 -12.20 -5.69
CA TYR A 183 -5.42 -12.25 -4.72
C TYR A 183 -5.76 -10.87 -4.14
N MET A 184 -4.76 -10.01 -3.93
CA MET A 184 -4.98 -8.62 -3.52
C MET A 184 -5.68 -7.80 -4.64
N PHE A 185 -5.36 -8.01 -5.92
CA PHE A 185 -6.06 -7.37 -7.03
C PHE A 185 -7.52 -7.81 -7.11
N VAL A 186 -7.79 -9.10 -6.97
CA VAL A 186 -9.15 -9.66 -6.94
C VAL A 186 -9.93 -9.10 -5.75
N ALA A 187 -9.32 -9.02 -4.58
CA ALA A 187 -9.93 -8.44 -3.37
C ALA A 187 -10.26 -6.96 -3.56
N SER A 188 -9.33 -6.19 -4.13
CA SER A 188 -9.54 -4.77 -4.46
C SER A 188 -10.68 -4.60 -5.46
N ALA A 189 -10.69 -5.36 -6.55
CA ALA A 189 -11.74 -5.29 -7.57
C ALA A 189 -13.13 -5.62 -7.01
N LYS A 190 -13.24 -6.68 -6.20
CA LYS A 190 -14.50 -7.01 -5.50
C LYS A 190 -14.93 -5.87 -4.56
N ALA A 191 -13.99 -5.29 -3.80
CA ALA A 191 -14.29 -4.18 -2.90
C ALA A 191 -14.79 -2.94 -3.66
N VAL A 192 -14.19 -2.60 -4.82
CA VAL A 192 -14.65 -1.51 -5.68
C VAL A 192 -16.07 -1.75 -6.15
N ILE A 193 -16.37 -2.95 -6.66
CA ILE A 193 -17.71 -3.31 -7.13
C ILE A 193 -18.74 -3.20 -6.00
N GLU A 194 -18.46 -3.78 -4.85
CA GLU A 194 -19.38 -3.74 -3.70
C GLU A 194 -19.52 -2.31 -3.13
N GLY A 195 -18.43 -1.55 -3.09
CA GLY A 195 -18.47 -0.16 -2.65
C GLY A 195 -19.37 0.72 -3.51
N HIS A 196 -19.31 0.57 -4.85
CA HIS A 196 -20.20 1.30 -5.78
C HIS A 196 -21.66 0.81 -5.72
N LYS A 197 -21.91 -0.48 -5.44
CA LYS A 197 -23.28 -1.00 -5.21
C LYS A 197 -23.89 -0.40 -3.94
N ILE A 198 -23.10 -0.26 -2.88
CA ILE A 198 -23.55 0.31 -1.60
C ILE A 198 -23.81 1.80 -1.73
N ASP A 199 -22.88 2.51 -2.36
CA ASP A 199 -22.98 3.95 -2.62
C ASP A 199 -22.29 4.30 -3.95
N PRO A 200 -23.06 4.68 -4.99
CA PRO A 200 -22.50 5.10 -6.28
C PRO A 200 -21.62 6.37 -6.21
N GLU A 201 -21.73 7.16 -5.13
CA GLU A 201 -20.90 8.36 -4.93
C GLU A 201 -19.50 8.02 -4.40
N ASN A 202 -19.26 6.81 -3.93
CA ASN A 202 -17.94 6.37 -3.49
C ASN A 202 -16.91 6.53 -4.61
N LYS A 203 -15.74 7.05 -4.24
CA LYS A 203 -14.55 7.10 -5.08
C LYS A 203 -13.50 6.19 -4.47
N ILE A 204 -13.20 5.08 -5.14
CA ILE A 204 -12.34 4.04 -4.59
C ILE A 204 -11.08 3.93 -5.45
N GLY A 205 -9.93 4.28 -4.87
CA GLY A 205 -8.63 4.28 -5.52
C GLY A 205 -7.75 3.09 -5.13
N CYS A 206 -6.70 2.88 -5.91
CA CYS A 206 -5.50 2.17 -5.46
C CYS A 206 -4.51 3.18 -4.86
N MET A 207 -3.53 2.68 -4.09
CA MET A 207 -2.47 3.53 -3.58
C MET A 207 -1.11 2.90 -3.85
N LEU A 208 -0.22 3.67 -4.48
CA LEU A 208 1.08 3.22 -4.97
C LEU A 208 2.22 4.05 -4.35
N LEU A 209 3.30 3.40 -3.96
CA LEU A 209 4.57 4.09 -3.78
C LEU A 209 5.16 4.35 -5.17
N PHE A 210 5.42 5.61 -5.52
CA PHE A 210 5.82 5.93 -6.89
C PHE A 210 7.01 6.90 -6.96
N PRO A 211 8.22 6.48 -6.51
CA PRO A 211 9.44 7.26 -6.69
C PRO A 211 9.81 7.33 -8.17
N GLU A 212 10.25 8.49 -8.62
CA GLU A 212 10.80 8.64 -9.97
C GLU A 212 12.17 7.97 -10.08
N THR A 213 12.43 7.31 -11.20
CA THR A 213 13.74 6.75 -11.50
C THR A 213 14.23 7.28 -12.85
N TYR A 214 15.37 7.96 -12.82
CA TYR A 214 16.06 8.45 -14.00
C TYR A 214 17.14 7.47 -14.45
N ALA A 215 17.52 7.53 -15.73
CA ALA A 215 18.73 6.88 -16.20
C ALA A 215 19.98 7.62 -15.67
N ALA A 216 21.00 6.88 -15.27
CA ALA A 216 22.25 7.47 -14.76
C ALA A 216 22.97 8.28 -15.84
N THR A 217 22.88 7.87 -17.11
CA THR A 217 23.45 8.56 -18.24
C THR A 217 22.50 8.51 -19.45
N CYS A 218 22.88 9.15 -20.56
CA CYS A 218 22.17 9.03 -21.82
C CYS A 218 22.46 7.72 -22.58
N SER A 219 23.23 6.79 -22.02
CA SER A 219 23.43 5.46 -22.59
C SER A 219 22.11 4.74 -22.79
N PRO A 220 21.87 4.10 -23.95
CA PRO A 220 20.67 3.28 -24.16
C PRO A 220 20.48 2.20 -23.08
N ASP A 221 21.54 1.60 -22.60
CA ASP A 221 21.47 0.58 -21.54
C ASP A 221 20.98 1.17 -20.22
N ASP A 222 21.44 2.35 -19.83
CA ASP A 222 20.95 3.04 -18.63
C ASP A 222 19.48 3.44 -18.76
N GLN A 223 19.06 3.86 -19.97
CA GLN A 223 17.64 4.17 -20.23
C GLN A 223 16.76 2.90 -20.06
N VAL A 224 17.24 1.76 -20.52
CA VAL A 224 16.56 0.47 -20.33
C VAL A 224 16.53 0.10 -18.85
N ALA A 225 17.63 0.23 -18.13
CA ALA A 225 17.71 -0.09 -16.70
C ALA A 225 16.73 0.75 -15.87
N ALA A 226 16.67 2.07 -16.10
CA ALA A 226 15.72 2.96 -15.44
C ALA A 226 14.26 2.59 -15.74
N ARG A 227 13.95 2.29 -17.02
CA ARG A 227 12.62 1.82 -17.40
C ARG A 227 12.26 0.52 -16.72
N GLU A 228 13.17 -0.43 -16.66
CA GLU A 228 12.94 -1.73 -16.02
C GLU A 228 12.70 -1.61 -14.52
N LYS A 229 13.38 -0.68 -13.84
CA LYS A 229 13.12 -0.38 -12.43
C LYS A 229 11.68 0.07 -12.19
N MET A 230 11.12 0.84 -13.11
CA MET A 230 9.75 1.33 -13.04
C MET A 230 8.69 0.23 -13.32
N LEU A 231 9.06 -0.93 -13.89
CA LEU A 231 8.08 -1.97 -14.24
C LEU A 231 7.30 -2.48 -13.04
N SER A 232 7.95 -2.62 -11.87
CA SER A 232 7.28 -3.08 -10.64
C SER A 232 6.19 -2.10 -10.18
N LEU A 233 6.38 -0.81 -10.42
CA LEU A 233 5.41 0.24 -10.07
C LEU A 233 4.22 0.18 -11.03
N TYR A 234 4.48 0.11 -12.33
CA TYR A 234 3.43 0.01 -13.35
C TYR A 234 2.66 -1.31 -13.31
N TYR A 235 3.26 -2.41 -12.86
CA TYR A 235 2.60 -3.69 -12.70
C TYR A 235 1.31 -3.56 -11.88
N TYR A 236 1.41 -2.93 -10.72
CA TYR A 236 0.27 -2.73 -9.83
C TYR A 236 -0.72 -1.69 -10.36
N GLY A 237 -0.23 -0.61 -10.95
CA GLY A 237 -1.08 0.39 -11.58
C GLY A 237 -1.88 -0.17 -12.75
N ASP A 238 -1.26 -0.98 -13.62
CA ASP A 238 -1.95 -1.61 -14.75
C ASP A 238 -3.06 -2.55 -14.28
N ALA A 239 -2.78 -3.41 -13.29
CA ALA A 239 -3.78 -4.34 -12.76
C ALA A 239 -4.99 -3.62 -12.15
N HIS A 240 -4.77 -2.55 -11.39
CA HIS A 240 -5.86 -1.80 -10.75
C HIS A 240 -6.65 -0.90 -11.70
N VAL A 241 -5.95 -0.16 -12.57
CA VAL A 241 -6.59 0.88 -13.40
C VAL A 241 -7.10 0.32 -14.72
N ARG A 242 -6.36 -0.61 -15.33
CA ARG A 242 -6.76 -1.23 -16.59
C ARG A 242 -7.64 -2.46 -16.36
N GLY A 243 -7.52 -3.12 -15.19
CA GLY A 243 -8.27 -4.31 -14.84
C GLY A 243 -7.82 -5.58 -15.56
N TYR A 244 -6.58 -5.59 -16.08
CA TYR A 244 -6.01 -6.76 -16.74
C TYR A 244 -4.48 -6.74 -16.69
N TYR A 245 -3.86 -7.89 -16.94
CA TYR A 245 -2.42 -8.02 -17.00
C TYR A 245 -1.87 -7.59 -18.37
N SER A 246 -1.24 -6.43 -18.39
CA SER A 246 -0.58 -5.87 -19.58
C SER A 246 0.76 -6.56 -19.88
N ASN A 247 1.38 -6.19 -21.01
CA ASN A 247 2.75 -6.61 -21.33
C ASN A 247 3.77 -6.22 -20.24
N THR A 248 3.52 -5.14 -19.48
CA THR A 248 4.32 -4.77 -18.31
C THR A 248 4.32 -5.89 -17.28
N CYS A 249 3.14 -6.46 -17.01
CA CYS A 249 2.99 -7.57 -16.07
C CYS A 249 3.72 -8.82 -16.54
N THR A 250 3.56 -9.18 -17.80
CA THR A 250 4.26 -10.33 -18.41
C THR A 250 5.79 -10.15 -18.36
N SER A 251 6.27 -8.93 -18.61
CA SER A 251 7.70 -8.61 -18.52
C SER A 251 8.20 -8.71 -17.08
N MET A 252 7.38 -8.31 -16.12
CA MET A 252 7.73 -8.40 -14.70
C MET A 252 7.83 -9.85 -14.23
N TRP A 253 6.90 -10.73 -14.63
CA TRP A 253 6.97 -12.16 -14.30
C TRP A 253 8.24 -12.82 -14.87
N LYS A 254 8.59 -12.52 -16.13
CA LYS A 254 9.84 -13.00 -16.74
C LYS A 254 11.08 -12.55 -15.97
N ARG A 255 11.11 -11.28 -15.56
CA ARG A 255 12.20 -10.69 -14.77
C ARG A 255 12.36 -11.35 -13.40
N LEU A 256 11.25 -11.72 -12.77
CA LEU A 256 11.23 -12.45 -11.50
C LEU A 256 11.49 -13.96 -11.66
N ASN A 257 11.63 -14.46 -12.88
CA ASN A 257 11.65 -15.90 -13.19
C ASN A 257 10.41 -16.61 -12.61
N ALA A 258 9.27 -15.93 -12.60
CA ALA A 258 7.99 -16.42 -12.12
C ALA A 258 7.05 -16.72 -13.29
N LYS A 259 6.08 -17.58 -13.04
CA LYS A 259 4.94 -17.81 -13.94
C LYS A 259 3.84 -16.77 -13.68
N ALA A 260 2.92 -16.65 -14.63
CA ALA A 260 1.66 -15.95 -14.38
C ALA A 260 0.97 -16.51 -13.12
N PRO A 261 0.20 -15.69 -12.38
CA PRO A 261 -0.56 -16.21 -11.25
C PRO A 261 -1.61 -17.21 -11.72
N GLU A 262 -1.94 -18.16 -10.88
CA GLU A 262 -3.10 -19.03 -11.06
C GLU A 262 -4.36 -18.20 -10.81
N MET A 263 -5.28 -18.23 -11.77
CA MET A 263 -6.56 -17.51 -11.73
C MET A 263 -7.72 -18.49 -11.68
N GLU A 264 -8.75 -18.16 -10.93
CA GLU A 264 -10.01 -18.87 -10.98
C GLU A 264 -10.90 -18.33 -12.11
N PRO A 265 -11.84 -19.15 -12.65
CA PRO A 265 -12.81 -18.68 -13.63
C PRO A 265 -13.56 -17.43 -13.12
N GLY A 266 -13.58 -16.38 -13.93
CA GLY A 266 -14.22 -15.10 -13.58
C GLY A 266 -13.31 -14.05 -12.97
N ASP A 267 -12.04 -14.34 -12.64
CA ASP A 267 -11.12 -13.36 -12.07
C ASP A 267 -10.79 -12.23 -13.06
N GLU A 268 -10.62 -12.54 -14.35
CA GLU A 268 -10.33 -11.54 -15.37
C GLU A 268 -11.51 -10.57 -15.56
N GLU A 269 -12.72 -11.09 -15.66
CA GLU A 269 -13.95 -10.30 -15.79
C GLU A 269 -14.16 -9.43 -14.55
N LEU A 270 -13.88 -9.98 -13.37
CA LEU A 270 -14.02 -9.27 -12.11
C LEU A 270 -13.01 -8.14 -11.97
N MET A 271 -11.75 -8.39 -12.31
CA MET A 271 -10.72 -7.33 -12.31
C MET A 271 -11.08 -6.22 -13.30
N LEU A 272 -11.58 -6.57 -14.49
CA LEU A 272 -12.01 -5.60 -15.50
C LEU A 272 -13.21 -4.76 -15.05
N ALA A 273 -14.16 -5.37 -14.33
CA ALA A 273 -15.34 -4.69 -13.79
C ALA A 273 -15.03 -3.83 -12.56
N GLY A 274 -14.06 -4.25 -11.75
CA GLY A 274 -13.68 -3.61 -10.48
C GLY A 274 -12.47 -2.66 -10.60
N LYS A 275 -12.33 -1.95 -11.73
CA LYS A 275 -11.29 -0.93 -11.90
C LYS A 275 -11.47 0.21 -10.89
N VAL A 276 -10.36 0.75 -10.42
CA VAL A 276 -10.37 1.88 -9.48
C VAL A 276 -10.74 3.20 -10.16
N ASP A 277 -11.30 4.14 -9.38
CA ASP A 277 -11.73 5.46 -9.88
C ASP A 277 -10.55 6.44 -10.02
N TYR A 278 -9.51 6.29 -9.21
CA TYR A 278 -8.37 7.19 -9.18
C TYR A 278 -7.10 6.47 -8.67
N ILE A 279 -5.97 7.10 -8.84
CA ILE A 279 -4.69 6.65 -8.27
C ILE A 279 -4.31 7.58 -7.12
N GLY A 280 -4.26 7.04 -5.89
CA GLY A 280 -3.50 7.61 -4.80
C GLY A 280 -2.04 7.19 -4.91
N PHE A 281 -1.11 8.08 -4.60
CA PHE A 281 0.30 7.69 -4.56
C PHE A 281 1.10 8.48 -3.54
N SER A 282 2.21 7.88 -3.11
CA SER A 282 3.25 8.51 -2.30
C SER A 282 4.44 8.88 -3.16
N TYR A 283 5.00 10.08 -2.89
CA TYR A 283 6.23 10.55 -3.50
C TYR A 283 7.12 11.20 -2.45
N TYR A 284 8.28 10.61 -2.19
CA TYR A 284 9.23 11.09 -1.20
C TYR A 284 10.58 11.49 -1.81
N PHE A 285 10.97 10.85 -2.91
CA PHE A 285 12.31 10.98 -3.50
C PHE A 285 12.32 10.46 -4.94
N SER A 286 13.42 10.73 -5.63
CA SER A 286 13.80 10.07 -6.88
C SER A 286 15.10 9.31 -6.73
N SER A 287 15.43 8.49 -7.72
CA SER A 287 16.71 7.76 -7.80
C SER A 287 17.23 7.73 -9.23
N ILE A 288 18.47 7.28 -9.43
CA ILE A 288 18.98 6.92 -10.74
C ILE A 288 19.28 5.43 -10.82
N GLU A 289 19.24 4.87 -12.03
CA GLU A 289 19.54 3.46 -12.31
C GLU A 289 20.46 3.37 -13.51
N GLY A 290 21.37 2.39 -13.48
CA GLY A 290 22.35 2.13 -14.54
C GLY A 290 23.73 2.70 -14.25
N GLY A 291 24.70 2.34 -15.11
CA GLY A 291 26.09 2.78 -15.00
C GLY A 291 26.76 2.43 -13.68
N ASN A 292 27.74 3.25 -13.28
CA ASN A 292 28.41 3.17 -12.00
C ASN A 292 27.84 4.17 -10.99
N ALA A 293 26.51 4.29 -10.92
CA ALA A 293 25.85 5.20 -10.01
C ALA A 293 26.23 4.90 -8.56
N GLU A 294 26.73 5.92 -7.86
CA GLU A 294 26.95 5.83 -6.42
C GLU A 294 25.63 5.49 -5.73
N GLN A 295 25.63 4.49 -4.87
CA GLN A 295 24.44 4.09 -4.13
C GLN A 295 24.30 4.92 -2.86
N ILE A 296 23.08 5.40 -2.61
CA ILE A 296 22.73 6.06 -1.33
C ILE A 296 22.04 5.02 -0.47
N GLU A 297 22.57 4.80 0.71
CA GLU A 297 21.89 4.03 1.74
C GLU A 297 21.00 4.97 2.56
N GLY A 298 19.70 4.94 2.31
CA GLY A 298 18.70 5.56 3.18
C GLY A 298 18.28 4.61 4.30
N ASN A 299 17.50 5.10 5.25
CA ASN A 299 17.04 4.26 6.38
C ASN A 299 16.11 3.11 5.94
N VAL A 300 15.31 3.31 4.91
CA VAL A 300 14.33 2.31 4.39
C VAL A 300 14.53 2.01 2.92
N ILE A 301 15.05 2.96 2.14
CA ILE A 301 15.10 2.92 0.69
C ILE A 301 16.50 3.28 0.21
N SER A 302 17.06 2.39 -0.61
CA SER A 302 18.33 2.59 -1.33
C SER A 302 18.07 2.91 -2.80
N GLY A 303 19.00 3.62 -3.42
CA GLY A 303 18.95 3.92 -4.85
C GLY A 303 20.19 4.67 -5.30
N GLY A 304 20.36 4.84 -6.59
CA GLY A 304 21.48 5.58 -7.16
C GLY A 304 21.37 7.08 -6.89
N ARG A 305 22.50 7.70 -6.55
CA ARG A 305 22.61 9.12 -6.26
C ARG A 305 22.59 9.94 -7.55
N ASN A 306 21.62 10.83 -7.67
CA ASN A 306 21.62 11.85 -8.70
C ASN A 306 22.54 13.00 -8.29
N PRO A 307 23.63 13.27 -9.03
CA PRO A 307 24.61 14.28 -8.67
C PRO A 307 24.07 15.73 -8.71
N TYR A 308 22.90 15.93 -9.30
CA TYR A 308 22.26 17.25 -9.42
C TYR A 308 21.28 17.56 -8.27
N LEU A 309 21.03 16.60 -7.37
CA LEU A 309 20.04 16.74 -6.30
C LEU A 309 20.71 16.81 -4.92
N LYS A 310 20.10 17.60 -4.04
CA LYS A 310 20.43 17.57 -2.61
C LYS A 310 19.76 16.35 -1.97
N ILE A 311 20.33 15.89 -0.87
CA ILE A 311 19.79 14.81 -0.06
C ILE A 311 19.43 15.31 1.34
N THR A 312 18.41 14.70 1.94
CA THR A 312 18.07 14.89 3.35
C THR A 312 19.01 14.09 4.25
N ASP A 313 18.95 14.31 5.58
CA ASP A 313 19.68 13.50 6.57
C ASP A 313 19.30 12.02 6.55
N TRP A 314 18.09 11.68 6.01
CA TRP A 314 17.65 10.32 5.78
C TRP A 314 18.22 9.67 4.50
N GLY A 315 18.98 10.42 3.69
CA GLY A 315 19.48 9.96 2.41
C GLY A 315 18.49 10.07 1.26
N TRP A 316 17.37 10.78 1.43
CA TRP A 316 16.36 10.96 0.38
C TRP A 316 16.67 12.17 -0.49
N GLN A 317 16.57 11.99 -1.79
CA GLN A 317 16.85 13.05 -2.76
C GLN A 317 15.66 13.99 -2.89
N ILE A 318 15.91 15.29 -2.71
CA ILE A 318 14.89 16.34 -2.80
C ILE A 318 14.68 16.66 -4.28
N ASP A 319 13.56 16.20 -4.82
CA ASP A 319 13.27 16.31 -6.26
C ASP A 319 11.83 16.72 -6.56
N PRO A 320 11.49 18.02 -6.49
CA PRO A 320 10.17 18.50 -6.86
C PRO A 320 9.87 18.36 -8.37
N VAL A 321 10.91 18.35 -9.22
CA VAL A 321 10.74 18.12 -10.67
C VAL A 321 10.38 16.67 -10.95
N GLY A 322 10.92 15.74 -10.16
CA GLY A 322 10.56 14.31 -10.22
C GLY A 322 9.08 14.09 -9.89
N LEU A 323 8.54 14.80 -8.91
CA LEU A 323 7.10 14.75 -8.63
C LEU A 323 6.26 15.19 -9.84
N ARG A 324 6.66 16.28 -10.52
CA ARG A 324 6.00 16.72 -11.75
C ARG A 324 6.09 15.65 -12.86
N ASN A 325 7.26 15.02 -13.03
CA ASN A 325 7.44 13.94 -14.00
C ASN A 325 6.56 12.73 -13.68
N THR A 326 6.49 12.36 -12.40
CA THR A 326 5.62 11.26 -11.93
C THR A 326 4.15 11.54 -12.24
N LEU A 327 3.66 12.74 -11.94
CA LEU A 327 2.29 13.15 -12.27
C LEU A 327 2.00 13.04 -13.77
N ASN A 328 2.89 13.56 -14.63
CA ASN A 328 2.73 13.47 -16.06
C ASN A 328 2.74 12.01 -16.54
N LYS A 329 3.71 11.20 -16.11
CA LYS A 329 3.81 9.78 -16.49
C LYS A 329 2.58 8.96 -16.07
N LEU A 330 2.08 9.17 -14.86
CA LEU A 330 0.88 8.48 -14.39
C LEU A 330 -0.36 8.92 -15.17
N TYR A 331 -0.53 10.22 -15.39
CA TYR A 331 -1.67 10.73 -16.15
C TYR A 331 -1.64 10.29 -17.61
N ASP A 332 -0.48 10.42 -18.28
CA ASP A 332 -0.33 9.99 -19.68
C ASP A 332 -0.63 8.50 -19.86
N ARG A 333 -0.27 7.67 -18.86
CA ARG A 333 -0.48 6.22 -18.92
C ARG A 333 -1.91 5.80 -18.64
N TYR A 334 -2.57 6.45 -17.67
CA TYR A 334 -3.81 5.94 -17.08
C TYR A 334 -5.03 6.80 -17.33
N GLN A 335 -4.89 8.10 -17.55
CA GLN A 335 -5.98 9.05 -17.82
C GLN A 335 -7.09 9.01 -16.76
N VAL A 336 -6.73 8.82 -15.50
CA VAL A 336 -7.62 8.87 -14.32
C VAL A 336 -7.15 9.97 -13.37
N PRO A 337 -8.03 10.46 -12.48
CA PRO A 337 -7.62 11.42 -11.44
C PRO A 337 -6.45 10.90 -10.61
N LEU A 338 -5.55 11.79 -10.24
CA LEU A 338 -4.38 11.50 -9.41
C LEU A 338 -4.49 12.23 -8.08
N PHE A 339 -4.15 11.56 -6.98
CA PHE A 339 -4.16 12.14 -5.66
C PHE A 339 -2.82 11.85 -4.95
N ILE A 340 -2.05 12.90 -4.68
CA ILE A 340 -0.85 12.78 -3.84
C ILE A 340 -1.35 12.65 -2.41
N VAL A 341 -1.24 11.45 -1.85
CA VAL A 341 -1.76 11.12 -0.51
C VAL A 341 -0.67 11.03 0.54
N GLU A 342 0.59 10.96 0.11
CA GLU A 342 1.77 11.07 0.97
C GLU A 342 2.87 11.82 0.23
N ASN A 343 3.53 12.76 0.92
CA ASN A 343 4.68 13.49 0.41
C ASN A 343 5.57 13.92 1.58
N GLY A 344 6.88 13.88 1.40
CA GLY A 344 7.86 14.23 2.42
C GLY A 344 9.12 14.88 1.85
#